data_01200f109f838f74fd4b1736e905e312
#
_entry.id   01200f109f838f74fd4b1736e905e312
#
_cell.length_a   1.000
_cell.length_b   1.000
_cell.length_c   1.000
_cell.angle_alpha   90.00
_cell.angle_beta   90.00
_cell.angle_gamma   90.00
#
_symmetry.space_group_name_H-M   'P 1'
#
loop_
_entity.id
_entity.type
_entity.pdbx_description
1 polymer ?
#
loop_
_entity_poly.entity_id
_entity_poly.type
_entity_poly.pdbx_seq_one_letter_code
_entity_poly.pdbx_strand_id
1 'polypeptide(L)'
;MLQDGKSVPALPIDHLTINARSFEESRNFYARVLPELGLEEGRPGIWRNAAGLHVQLREAKPDTGNYERYGPGLNHVGFTAPSPSFVEELAARLTDAGLVVRLQTFPDATVAAFIPDPDGLRVEVSWYPDGVPPVS
;
A
#
# COMPACT_ATOMS: atom_id res chain seq x y z
N MET A 1 -25.28 -7.91 -2.73
CA MET A 1 -26.69 -7.96 -3.06
C MET A 1 -27.05 -9.23 -3.83
N LEU A 2 -28.22 -9.74 -3.65
CA LEU A 2 -28.68 -10.96 -4.34
C LEU A 2 -29.61 -10.62 -5.48
N GLN A 3 -29.42 -11.28 -6.61
CA GLN A 3 -30.38 -11.32 -7.70
C GLN A 3 -30.76 -12.79 -7.90
N ASP A 4 -32.06 -13.06 -8.09
CA ASP A 4 -32.55 -14.42 -8.28
C ASP A 4 -32.16 -15.37 -7.15
N GLY A 5 -32.04 -14.84 -5.93
CA GLY A 5 -31.64 -15.61 -4.76
C GLY A 5 -30.19 -16.05 -4.74
N LYS A 6 -29.35 -15.56 -5.67
CA LYS A 6 -27.94 -15.94 -5.76
C LYS A 6 -27.04 -14.82 -5.31
N SER A 7 -25.98 -15.17 -4.58
CA SER A 7 -24.92 -14.21 -4.20
C SER A 7 -24.07 -13.87 -5.40
N VAL A 8 -23.62 -12.61 -5.44
CA VAL A 8 -22.56 -12.20 -6.38
C VAL A 8 -21.24 -12.72 -5.80
N PRO A 9 -20.37 -13.34 -6.61
CA PRO A 9 -19.06 -13.76 -6.13
C PRO A 9 -18.26 -12.55 -5.67
N ALA A 10 -17.40 -12.75 -4.67
CA ALA A 10 -16.49 -11.70 -4.21
C ALA A 10 -15.48 -11.40 -5.31
N LEU A 11 -15.46 -10.17 -5.79
CA LEU A 11 -14.53 -9.76 -6.84
C LEU A 11 -13.24 -9.22 -6.20
N PRO A 12 -12.08 -9.80 -6.50
CA PRO A 12 -10.82 -9.26 -5.99
C PRO A 12 -10.53 -7.91 -6.63
N ILE A 13 -9.82 -7.07 -5.90
CA ILE A 13 -9.19 -5.90 -6.50
C ILE A 13 -8.04 -6.41 -7.35
N ASP A 14 -8.05 -6.14 -8.66
CA ASP A 14 -6.99 -6.66 -9.53
C ASP A 14 -5.88 -5.65 -9.80
N HIS A 15 -6.16 -4.36 -9.73
CA HIS A 15 -5.10 -3.37 -9.92
C HIS A 15 -5.43 -2.04 -9.26
N LEU A 16 -4.37 -1.32 -8.95
CA LEU A 16 -4.39 0.07 -8.50
C LEU A 16 -3.52 0.88 -9.44
N THR A 17 -3.99 2.05 -9.85
CA THR A 17 -3.17 2.98 -10.62
C THR A 17 -2.91 4.21 -9.78
N ILE A 18 -1.63 4.54 -9.60
CA ILE A 18 -1.18 5.66 -8.79
C ILE A 18 -0.56 6.70 -9.72
N ASN A 19 -1.08 7.91 -9.67
CA ASN A 19 -0.49 9.03 -10.39
C ASN A 19 0.52 9.72 -9.48
N ALA A 20 1.74 9.89 -9.97
CA ALA A 20 2.83 10.49 -9.22
C ALA A 20 3.25 11.80 -9.86
N ARG A 21 3.64 12.79 -9.05
CA ARG A 21 4.16 14.04 -9.60
C ARG A 21 5.45 13.80 -10.40
N SER A 22 6.34 12.96 -9.88
CA SER A 22 7.54 12.50 -10.59
C SER A 22 7.51 10.97 -10.69
N PHE A 23 7.36 10.47 -11.90
CA PHE A 23 7.39 9.03 -12.14
C PHE A 23 8.68 8.41 -11.61
N GLU A 24 9.82 9.04 -11.91
CA GLU A 24 11.12 8.49 -11.52
C GLU A 24 11.30 8.40 -10.01
N GLU A 25 11.00 9.49 -9.28
CA GLU A 25 11.12 9.48 -7.83
C GLU A 25 10.19 8.46 -7.19
N SER A 26 8.95 8.40 -7.64
CA SER A 26 7.99 7.46 -7.08
C SER A 26 8.29 6.02 -7.49
N ARG A 27 8.81 5.79 -8.71
CA ARG A 27 9.27 4.46 -9.09
C ARG A 27 10.39 3.97 -8.19
N ASN A 28 11.35 4.83 -7.86
CA ASN A 28 12.43 4.48 -6.93
C ASN A 28 11.87 4.08 -5.57
N PHE A 29 10.87 4.80 -5.08
CA PHE A 29 10.20 4.48 -3.83
C PHE A 29 9.50 3.11 -3.90
N TYR A 30 8.63 2.91 -4.89
CA TYR A 30 7.85 1.70 -5.01
C TYR A 30 8.72 0.48 -5.34
N ALA A 31 9.82 0.67 -6.07
CA ALA A 31 10.78 -0.41 -6.33
C ALA A 31 11.50 -0.87 -5.06
N ARG A 32 11.53 -0.03 -4.03
CA ARG A 32 12.10 -0.40 -2.74
C ARG A 32 11.06 -1.03 -1.82
N VAL A 33 9.81 -0.55 -1.86
CA VAL A 33 8.77 -0.98 -0.91
C VAL A 33 8.02 -2.21 -1.40
N LEU A 34 7.56 -2.22 -2.65
CA LEU A 34 6.66 -3.26 -3.13
C LEU A 34 7.26 -4.67 -3.16
N PRO A 35 8.54 -4.89 -3.49
CA PRO A 35 9.13 -6.22 -3.38
C PRO A 35 9.10 -6.79 -1.97
N GLU A 36 9.21 -5.94 -0.95
CA GLU A 36 9.10 -6.37 0.44
C GLU A 36 7.68 -6.86 0.79
N LEU A 37 6.70 -6.49 -0.03
CA LEU A 37 5.29 -6.87 0.15
C LEU A 37 4.87 -7.98 -0.82
N GLY A 38 5.83 -8.56 -1.54
CA GLY A 38 5.55 -9.67 -2.46
C GLY A 38 5.18 -9.26 -3.87
N LEU A 39 5.38 -8.00 -4.25
CA LEU A 39 5.12 -7.55 -5.61
C LEU A 39 6.44 -7.33 -6.36
N GLU A 40 6.51 -7.87 -7.56
CA GLU A 40 7.71 -7.78 -8.39
C GLU A 40 7.45 -6.92 -9.62
N GLU A 41 8.44 -6.08 -9.98
CA GLU A 41 8.34 -5.24 -11.15
C GLU A 41 8.59 -6.04 -12.42
N GLY A 42 7.63 -5.97 -13.34
CA GLY A 42 7.80 -6.50 -14.69
C GLY A 42 8.17 -5.38 -15.64
N ARG A 43 7.18 -4.79 -16.32
CA ARG A 43 7.42 -3.56 -17.09
C ARG A 43 7.72 -2.42 -16.12
N PRO A 44 8.51 -1.42 -16.55
CA PRO A 44 8.79 -0.27 -15.70
C PRO A 44 7.52 0.37 -15.14
N GLY A 45 7.47 0.50 -13.82
CA GLY A 45 6.33 1.10 -13.13
C GLY A 45 5.12 0.20 -12.97
N ILE A 46 5.25 -1.11 -13.25
CA ILE A 46 4.16 -2.07 -13.06
C ILE A 46 4.68 -3.26 -12.22
N TRP A 47 4.12 -3.39 -11.03
CA TRP A 47 4.45 -4.49 -10.09
C TRP A 47 3.25 -5.43 -9.99
N ARG A 48 3.52 -6.70 -9.77
CA ARG A 48 2.44 -7.68 -9.55
C ARG A 48 2.84 -8.71 -8.52
N ASN A 49 1.83 -9.31 -7.87
CA ASN A 49 2.05 -10.42 -6.95
C ASN A 49 1.44 -11.72 -7.48
N ALA A 50 1.68 -12.81 -6.73
CA ALA A 50 1.19 -14.14 -7.12
C ALA A 50 -0.33 -14.26 -7.10
N ALA A 51 -1.02 -13.40 -6.35
CA ALA A 51 -2.48 -13.39 -6.29
C ALA A 51 -3.13 -12.61 -7.45
N GLY A 52 -2.33 -11.96 -8.28
CA GLY A 52 -2.83 -11.23 -9.44
C GLY A 52 -3.06 -9.75 -9.24
N LEU A 53 -2.74 -9.21 -8.06
CA LEU A 53 -2.81 -7.77 -7.85
C LEU A 53 -1.68 -7.09 -8.62
N HIS A 54 -2.03 -6.04 -9.36
CA HIS A 54 -1.07 -5.19 -10.06
C HIS A 54 -1.10 -3.79 -9.45
N VAL A 55 0.05 -3.18 -9.32
CA VAL A 55 0.19 -1.77 -8.99
C VAL A 55 0.87 -1.09 -10.16
N GLN A 56 0.18 -0.12 -10.75
CA GLN A 56 0.70 0.64 -11.88
C GLN A 56 0.98 2.06 -11.44
N LEU A 57 2.17 2.55 -11.78
CA LEU A 57 2.57 3.91 -11.52
C LEU A 57 2.54 4.69 -12.84
N ARG A 58 1.98 5.89 -12.81
CA ARG A 58 1.95 6.81 -13.94
C ARG A 58 2.36 8.18 -13.48
N GLU A 59 2.86 8.99 -14.41
CA GLU A 59 3.08 10.39 -14.12
C GLU A 59 1.75 11.14 -14.15
N ALA A 60 1.54 12.00 -13.17
CA ALA A 60 0.34 12.82 -13.10
C ALA A 60 0.33 13.82 -14.27
N LYS A 61 -0.85 14.19 -14.72
CA LYS A 61 -0.99 15.20 -15.77
C LYS A 61 -0.50 16.56 -15.26
N PRO A 62 0.11 17.41 -16.14
CA PRO A 62 0.74 18.66 -15.69
C PRO A 62 -0.18 19.63 -14.95
N ASP A 63 -1.44 19.70 -15.34
CA ASP A 63 -2.37 20.71 -14.80
C ASP A 63 -3.21 20.18 -13.65
N THR A 64 -2.70 19.21 -12.88
CA THR A 64 -3.38 18.66 -11.73
C THR A 64 -2.78 19.17 -10.43
N GLY A 65 -3.58 19.15 -9.35
CA GLY A 65 -3.14 19.56 -8.02
C GLY A 65 -2.22 18.54 -7.36
N ASN A 66 -1.74 18.90 -6.18
CA ASN A 66 -0.96 17.99 -5.37
C ASN A 66 -1.86 16.99 -4.64
N TYR A 67 -1.30 15.84 -4.28
CA TYR A 67 -2.00 14.88 -3.45
C TYR A 67 -2.34 15.50 -2.10
N GLU A 68 -3.58 15.28 -1.64
CA GLU A 68 -4.02 15.71 -0.33
C GLU A 68 -4.57 14.51 0.44
N ARG A 69 -3.93 14.23 1.56
CA ARG A 69 -4.22 13.04 2.38
C ARG A 69 -5.67 12.95 2.83
N TYR A 70 -6.27 14.09 3.14
CA TYR A 70 -7.65 14.15 3.64
C TYR A 70 -8.62 14.71 2.61
N GLY A 71 -8.15 14.93 1.38
CA GLY A 71 -9.01 15.31 0.28
C GLY A 71 -9.71 14.09 -0.32
N PRO A 72 -10.55 14.32 -1.32
CA PRO A 72 -11.21 13.20 -2.00
C PRO A 72 -10.22 12.25 -2.65
N GLY A 73 -10.44 10.95 -2.49
CA GLY A 73 -9.60 9.91 -3.04
C GLY A 73 -9.05 8.98 -1.97
N LEU A 74 -7.93 8.33 -2.26
CA LEU A 74 -7.32 7.40 -1.31
C LEU A 74 -6.60 8.14 -0.19
N ASN A 75 -6.91 7.77 1.06
CA ASN A 75 -6.15 8.23 2.22
C ASN A 75 -4.85 7.41 2.36
N HIS A 76 -4.95 6.10 2.16
CA HIS A 76 -3.80 5.19 2.22
C HIS A 76 -4.19 3.84 1.60
N VAL A 77 -3.18 2.99 1.39
CA VAL A 77 -3.39 1.61 0.90
C VAL A 77 -2.81 0.68 1.95
N GLY A 78 -3.64 -0.25 2.47
CA GLY A 78 -3.25 -1.15 3.54
C GLY A 78 -3.00 -2.57 3.06
N PHE A 79 -1.88 -3.15 3.52
CA PHE A 79 -1.52 -4.55 3.32
C PHE A 79 -1.49 -5.26 4.66
N THR A 80 -1.94 -6.50 4.70
CA THR A 80 -1.94 -7.30 5.92
C THR A 80 -0.65 -8.09 6.03
N ALA A 81 0.04 -7.91 7.16
CA ALA A 81 1.26 -8.66 7.48
C ALA A 81 0.93 -9.94 8.26
N PRO A 82 1.76 -10.99 8.12
CA PRO A 82 1.51 -12.26 8.80
C PRO A 82 1.82 -12.25 10.30
N SER A 83 2.64 -11.34 10.78
CA SER A 83 3.07 -11.30 12.18
C SER A 83 3.53 -9.90 12.59
N PRO A 84 3.57 -9.60 13.90
CA PRO A 84 4.16 -8.33 14.36
C PRO A 84 5.63 -8.19 13.98
N SER A 85 6.39 -9.27 14.07
CA SER A 85 7.81 -9.22 13.72
C SER A 85 8.05 -8.89 12.26
N PHE A 86 7.17 -9.34 11.37
CA PHE A 86 7.26 -8.97 9.96
C PHE A 86 7.19 -7.45 9.79
N VAL A 87 6.25 -6.80 10.46
CA VAL A 87 6.08 -5.34 10.38
C VAL A 87 7.31 -4.62 10.94
N GLU A 88 7.80 -5.09 12.09
CA GLU A 88 8.95 -4.48 12.75
C GLU A 88 10.22 -4.60 11.93
N GLU A 89 10.47 -5.79 11.36
CA GLU A 89 11.65 -6.05 10.53
C GLU A 89 11.58 -5.28 9.21
N LEU A 90 10.40 -5.20 8.61
CA LEU A 90 10.17 -4.39 7.41
C LEU A 90 10.49 -2.91 7.70
N ALA A 91 9.96 -2.38 8.80
CA ALA A 91 10.20 -1.00 9.18
C ALA A 91 11.69 -0.71 9.37
N ALA A 92 12.43 -1.65 9.99
CA ALA A 92 13.87 -1.51 10.18
C ALA A 92 14.61 -1.51 8.85
N ARG A 93 14.29 -2.43 7.95
CA ARG A 93 14.95 -2.49 6.64
C ARG A 93 14.71 -1.24 5.81
N LEU A 94 13.48 -0.75 5.79
CA LEU A 94 13.15 0.45 5.00
C LEU A 94 13.77 1.70 5.60
N THR A 95 13.81 1.79 6.93
CA THR A 95 14.50 2.90 7.61
C THR A 95 15.99 2.89 7.29
N ASP A 96 16.62 1.72 7.32
CA ASP A 96 18.04 1.58 6.96
C ASP A 96 18.29 1.94 5.50
N ALA A 97 17.30 1.76 4.65
CA ALA A 97 17.37 2.15 3.23
C ALA A 97 17.13 3.64 3.01
N GLY A 98 16.89 4.40 4.06
CA GLY A 98 16.71 5.85 3.98
C GLY A 98 15.27 6.30 3.80
N LEU A 99 14.29 5.42 3.90
CA LEU A 99 12.89 5.81 3.81
C LEU A 99 12.37 6.30 5.16
N VAL A 100 11.37 7.17 5.10
CA VAL A 100 10.63 7.57 6.30
C VAL A 100 9.59 6.50 6.61
N VAL A 101 9.67 5.93 7.81
CA VAL A 101 8.73 4.89 8.26
C VAL A 101 8.28 5.23 9.66
N ARG A 102 6.97 5.23 9.86
CA ARG A 102 6.39 5.37 11.20
C ARG A 102 5.87 4.01 11.64
N LEU A 103 6.49 3.46 12.68
CA LEU A 103 6.05 2.21 13.30
C LEU A 103 5.22 2.54 14.53
N GLN A 104 4.06 1.89 14.67
CA GLN A 104 3.15 2.17 15.78
C GLN A 104 2.50 0.89 16.26
N THR A 105 2.40 0.74 17.59
CA THR A 105 1.58 -0.28 18.23
C THR A 105 0.36 0.40 18.83
N PHE A 106 -0.82 -0.07 18.47
CA PHE A 106 -2.09 0.50 18.91
C PHE A 106 -2.56 -0.16 20.22
N PRO A 107 -3.52 0.47 20.94
CA PRO A 107 -4.03 -0.09 22.19
C PRO A 107 -4.63 -1.50 22.04
N ASP A 108 -5.16 -1.86 20.88
CA ASP A 108 -5.69 -3.21 20.60
C ASP A 108 -4.59 -4.21 20.22
N ALA A 109 -3.34 -3.81 20.32
CA ALA A 109 -2.14 -4.58 19.96
C ALA A 109 -1.87 -4.71 18.46
N THR A 110 -2.62 -4.04 17.61
CA THR A 110 -2.29 -3.92 16.18
C THR A 110 -0.93 -3.26 16.02
N VAL A 111 -0.10 -3.81 15.15
CA VAL A 111 1.22 -3.26 14.84
C VAL A 111 1.22 -2.81 13.39
N ALA A 112 1.54 -1.55 13.15
CA ALA A 112 1.45 -0.95 11.82
C ALA A 112 2.69 -0.15 11.46
N ALA A 113 3.10 -0.23 10.20
CA ALA A 113 4.12 0.62 9.62
C ALA A 113 3.46 1.49 8.55
N PHE A 114 3.68 2.80 8.62
CA PHE A 114 3.17 3.78 7.66
C PHE A 114 4.34 4.34 6.87
N ILE A 115 4.28 4.24 5.56
CA ILE A 115 5.39 4.59 4.67
C ILE A 115 4.87 5.55 3.60
N PRO A 116 5.11 6.87 3.76
CA PRO A 116 4.64 7.84 2.75
C PRO A 116 5.48 7.76 1.49
N ASP A 117 4.80 7.79 0.34
CA ASP A 117 5.50 7.91 -0.93
C ASP A 117 5.95 9.37 -1.15
N PRO A 118 6.67 9.68 -2.24
CA PRO A 118 7.16 11.05 -2.46
C PRO A 118 6.06 12.11 -2.53
N ASP A 119 4.84 11.74 -2.88
CA ASP A 119 3.71 12.68 -2.92
C ASP A 119 2.91 12.72 -1.62
N GLY A 120 3.19 11.81 -0.68
CA GLY A 120 2.52 11.75 0.59
C GLY A 120 1.43 10.68 0.69
N LEU A 121 1.17 9.92 -0.38
CA LEU A 121 0.28 8.76 -0.29
C LEU A 121 0.96 7.69 0.55
N ARG A 122 0.28 7.22 1.60
CA ARG A 122 0.89 6.26 2.50
C ARG A 122 0.59 4.83 2.08
N VAL A 123 1.63 4.00 2.13
CA VAL A 123 1.49 2.55 2.16
C VAL A 123 1.49 2.14 3.63
N GLU A 124 0.49 1.38 4.02
CA GLU A 124 0.39 0.86 5.39
C GLU A 124 0.56 -0.63 5.35
N VAL A 125 1.39 -1.18 6.25
CA VAL A 125 1.56 -2.62 6.43
C VAL A 125 1.27 -2.91 7.89
N SER A 126 0.24 -3.74 8.13
CA SER A 126 -0.27 -3.93 9.49
C SER A 126 -0.53 -5.39 9.82
N TRP A 127 -0.21 -5.77 11.04
CA TRP A 127 -0.64 -7.02 11.61
C TRP A 127 -1.76 -6.76 12.62
N TYR A 128 -2.79 -7.58 12.56
CA TYR A 128 -3.95 -7.47 13.44
C TYR A 128 -4.07 -8.71 14.31
N PRO A 129 -4.30 -8.56 15.63
CA PRO A 129 -4.65 -9.69 16.48
C PRO A 129 -5.96 -10.34 16.02
N ASP A 130 -6.17 -11.59 16.42
CA ASP A 130 -7.42 -12.31 16.11
C ASP A 130 -8.62 -11.50 16.58
N GLY A 131 -9.62 -11.37 15.71
CA GLY A 131 -10.87 -10.66 16.00
C GLY A 131 -10.80 -9.14 15.88
N VAL A 132 -9.63 -8.57 15.58
CA VAL A 132 -9.50 -7.14 15.38
C VAL A 132 -9.65 -6.82 13.90
N PRO A 133 -10.65 -6.00 13.50
CA PRO A 133 -10.84 -5.66 12.10
C PRO A 133 -9.76 -4.66 11.62
N PRO A 134 -9.46 -4.65 10.30
CA PRO A 134 -8.45 -3.75 9.76
C PRO A 134 -8.85 -2.28 9.78
N VAL A 135 -10.13 -2.01 9.93
CA VAL A 135 -10.66 -0.64 9.98
C VAL A 135 -11.69 -0.56 11.10
N SER A 136 -11.89 0.63 11.63
CA SER A 136 -12.88 0.89 12.68
C SER A 136 -13.95 1.84 12.23
#